data_6707b227fc9b5f81afd66629a7597d19
#
_entry.id   6707b227fc9b5f81afd66629a7597d19
#
_cell.length_a   1.000
_cell.length_b   1.000
_cell.length_c   1.000
_cell.angle_alpha   90.00
_cell.angle_beta   90.00
_cell.angle_gamma   90.00
#
_symmetry.space_group_name_H-M   'P 1'
#
loop_
_entity.id
_entity.type
_entity.pdbx_description
1 polymer ?
#
loop_
_entity_poly.entity_id
_entity_poly.type
_entity_poly.pdbx_seq_one_letter_code
_entity_poly.pdbx_strand_id
1 'polypeptide(L)'
;MAKIISIVNQKGGVGKTTTAINLAASLGALERRTLLVDADPQANATSGTGHDPRAVKSSIYECIINGTPAQQVIVHTDNPGLDLLPGHIDLVGAEIEMIDMPEREHQMKKVLEPLREHYDFIIIDCSPSLGLVTVNSLTAADSVIVPVQCEYFALEGLGKLLNTIKIVQQRLNPDLLIEGMLLTMYDSRLRLANQVVEEVKTHFQQLVFDTVIHRNVALGEAPSHGKSIIMHDASSKGATNYLNLAREILQKNSLTRIPDNERMMSVEASE
;
A
#
# COMPACT_ATOMS: atom_id res chain seq x y z
N MET A 1 -17.49 -2.17 1.86
CA MET A 1 -16.37 -3.06 1.45
C MET A 1 -15.07 -2.31 1.57
N ALA A 2 -14.00 -2.97 2.03
CA ALA A 2 -12.67 -2.36 2.14
C ALA A 2 -12.15 -1.88 0.80
N LYS A 3 -11.39 -0.78 0.80
CA LYS A 3 -10.57 -0.38 -0.34
C LYS A 3 -9.19 -1.02 -0.22
N ILE A 4 -8.77 -1.76 -1.25
CA ILE A 4 -7.45 -2.38 -1.34
C ILE A 4 -6.52 -1.47 -2.14
N ILE A 5 -5.41 -1.06 -1.53
CA ILE A 5 -4.41 -0.17 -2.13
C ILE A 5 -3.04 -0.86 -2.12
N SER A 6 -2.44 -1.06 -3.29
CA SER A 6 -1.07 -1.57 -3.40
C SER A 6 -0.04 -0.43 -3.46
N ILE A 7 1.03 -0.56 -2.67
CA ILE A 7 2.15 0.39 -2.68
C ILE A 7 3.27 -0.19 -3.55
N VAL A 8 3.44 0.32 -4.75
CA VAL A 8 4.30 -0.30 -5.77
C VAL A 8 5.30 0.66 -6.36
N ASN A 9 6.56 0.25 -6.47
CA ASN A 9 7.57 0.84 -7.34
C ASN A 9 8.69 -0.17 -7.57
N GLN A 10 9.21 -0.25 -8.81
CA GLN A 10 10.34 -1.09 -9.19
C GLN A 10 11.66 -0.71 -8.49
N LYS A 11 11.83 0.58 -8.19
CA LYS A 11 13.04 1.10 -7.57
C LYS A 11 13.05 0.75 -6.08
N GLY A 12 14.15 0.15 -5.62
CA GLY A 12 14.41 -0.03 -4.19
C GLY A 12 14.65 1.30 -3.48
N GLY A 13 14.33 1.37 -2.19
CA GLY A 13 14.65 2.53 -1.36
C GLY A 13 13.80 3.80 -1.59
N VAL A 14 12.72 3.73 -2.37
CA VAL A 14 11.83 4.90 -2.61
C VAL A 14 10.81 5.14 -1.50
N GLY A 15 10.81 4.34 -0.45
CA GLY A 15 9.89 4.48 0.69
C GLY A 15 8.57 3.71 0.53
N LYS A 16 8.52 2.59 -0.20
CA LYS A 16 7.32 1.72 -0.30
C LYS A 16 6.88 1.24 1.09
N THR A 17 7.71 0.46 1.75
CA THR A 17 7.44 -0.09 3.08
C THR A 17 7.17 1.00 4.12
N THR A 18 7.97 2.08 4.11
CA THR A 18 7.74 3.25 4.97
C THR A 18 6.35 3.83 4.73
N THR A 19 5.93 3.95 3.46
CA THR A 19 4.60 4.45 3.11
C THR A 19 3.51 3.46 3.53
N ALA A 20 3.67 2.17 3.27
CA ALA A 20 2.70 1.15 3.63
C ALA A 20 2.42 1.13 5.14
N ILE A 21 3.47 1.04 5.97
CA ILE A 21 3.35 1.06 7.43
C ILE A 21 2.69 2.34 7.92
N ASN A 22 3.21 3.50 7.51
CA ASN A 22 2.80 4.77 8.12
C ASN A 22 1.46 5.28 7.58
N LEU A 23 1.10 4.96 6.34
CA LEU A 23 -0.25 5.20 5.82
C LEU A 23 -1.27 4.31 6.56
N ALA A 24 -1.00 3.00 6.69
CA ALA A 24 -1.88 2.08 7.38
C ALA A 24 -2.08 2.48 8.85
N ALA A 25 -1.00 2.81 9.58
CA ALA A 25 -1.08 3.31 10.94
C ALA A 25 -1.82 4.65 11.04
N SER A 26 -1.65 5.55 10.07
CA SER A 26 -2.37 6.84 10.03
C SER A 26 -3.87 6.66 9.80
N LEU A 27 -4.25 5.72 8.92
CA LEU A 27 -5.67 5.39 8.71
C LEU A 27 -6.28 4.78 9.98
N GLY A 28 -5.54 3.88 10.66
CA GLY A 28 -5.96 3.32 11.96
C GLY A 28 -6.14 4.40 13.03
N ALA A 29 -5.21 5.34 13.14
CA ALA A 29 -5.31 6.49 14.05
C ALA A 29 -6.49 7.43 13.72
N LEU A 30 -6.96 7.43 12.47
CA LEU A 30 -8.18 8.11 12.02
C LEU A 30 -9.43 7.22 12.10
N GLU A 31 -9.39 6.21 12.97
CA GLU A 31 -10.51 5.31 13.28
C GLU A 31 -11.00 4.48 12.08
N ARG A 32 -10.10 4.15 11.14
CA ARG A 32 -10.39 3.22 10.04
C ARG A 32 -9.77 1.85 10.34
N ARG A 33 -10.60 0.81 10.34
CA ARG A 33 -10.11 -0.57 10.48
C ARG A 33 -9.22 -0.87 9.28
N THR A 34 -7.93 -1.06 9.52
CA THR A 34 -6.93 -1.16 8.46
C THR A 34 -6.15 -2.46 8.61
N LEU A 35 -5.96 -3.17 7.50
CA LEU A 35 -5.06 -4.31 7.40
C LEU A 35 -3.83 -3.92 6.58
N LEU A 36 -2.65 -4.16 7.11
CA LEU A 36 -1.40 -4.11 6.36
C LEU A 36 -1.04 -5.54 5.92
N VAL A 37 -0.79 -5.72 4.63
CA VAL A 37 -0.35 -6.98 4.03
C VAL A 37 1.10 -6.82 3.60
N ASP A 38 1.99 -7.62 4.15
CA ASP A 38 3.40 -7.62 3.79
C ASP A 38 3.68 -8.65 2.70
N ALA A 39 3.72 -8.20 1.46
CA ALA A 39 3.96 -9.00 0.26
C ALA A 39 5.42 -8.90 -0.25
N ASP A 40 6.35 -8.47 0.59
CA ASP A 40 7.79 -8.48 0.30
C ASP A 40 8.46 -9.65 1.05
N PRO A 41 9.22 -10.53 0.38
CA PRO A 41 9.98 -11.60 1.03
C PRO A 41 10.96 -11.11 2.11
N GLN A 42 11.36 -9.84 2.07
CA GLN A 42 12.20 -9.25 3.09
C GLN A 42 11.46 -9.02 4.42
N ALA A 43 10.13 -9.09 4.43
CA ALA A 43 9.25 -8.93 5.59
C ALA A 43 9.55 -7.65 6.41
N ASN A 44 9.87 -6.55 5.70
CA ASN A 44 10.22 -5.29 6.34
C ASN A 44 9.01 -4.57 6.95
N ALA A 45 7.79 -4.76 6.39
CA ALA A 45 6.59 -4.22 7.00
C ALA A 45 6.22 -5.00 8.27
N THR A 46 6.47 -6.30 8.28
CA THR A 46 6.31 -7.16 9.46
C THR A 46 7.22 -6.73 10.60
N SER A 47 8.53 -6.60 10.34
CA SER A 47 9.48 -6.15 11.36
C SER A 47 9.24 -4.71 11.80
N GLY A 48 8.90 -3.83 10.87
CA GLY A 48 8.63 -2.40 11.13
C GLY A 48 7.35 -2.13 11.93
N THR A 49 6.50 -3.15 12.11
CA THR A 49 5.31 -3.11 12.99
C THR A 49 5.48 -3.89 14.28
N GLY A 50 6.71 -4.31 14.61
CA GLY A 50 7.06 -4.91 15.89
C GLY A 50 7.01 -6.44 15.94
N HIS A 51 6.83 -7.11 14.81
CA HIS A 51 6.80 -8.57 14.73
C HIS A 51 8.12 -9.12 14.18
N ASP A 52 8.73 -10.09 14.88
CA ASP A 52 9.91 -10.78 14.32
C ASP A 52 9.47 -11.75 13.21
N PRO A 53 9.86 -11.53 11.94
CA PRO A 53 9.48 -12.41 10.84
C PRO A 53 9.89 -13.87 11.06
N ARG A 54 10.98 -14.12 11.82
CA ARG A 54 11.46 -15.47 12.11
C ARG A 54 10.61 -16.19 13.16
N ALA A 55 9.82 -15.46 13.95
CA ALA A 55 8.90 -16.00 14.93
C ALA A 55 7.49 -16.21 14.38
N VAL A 56 7.20 -15.69 13.18
CA VAL A 56 5.91 -15.87 12.51
C VAL A 56 5.71 -17.33 12.13
N LYS A 57 4.61 -17.92 12.60
CA LYS A 57 4.28 -19.33 12.32
C LYS A 57 3.61 -19.54 10.97
N SER A 58 2.89 -18.55 10.50
CA SER A 58 2.18 -18.55 9.23
C SER A 58 2.13 -17.11 8.69
N SER A 59 2.21 -16.96 7.39
CA SER A 59 2.32 -15.69 6.70
C SER A 59 1.38 -15.64 5.49
N ILE A 60 1.43 -14.60 4.70
CA ILE A 60 0.74 -14.51 3.40
C ILE A 60 1.15 -15.65 2.46
N TYR A 61 2.34 -16.24 2.62
CA TYR A 61 2.79 -17.38 1.84
C TYR A 61 1.85 -18.59 2.04
N GLU A 62 1.54 -18.97 3.28
CA GLU A 62 0.62 -20.08 3.57
C GLU A 62 -0.80 -19.79 3.06
N CYS A 63 -1.20 -18.55 3.05
CA CYS A 63 -2.50 -18.17 2.49
C CYS A 63 -2.54 -18.39 0.97
N ILE A 64 -1.47 -18.02 0.26
CA ILE A 64 -1.39 -18.11 -1.20
C ILE A 64 -1.16 -19.55 -1.66
N ILE A 65 -0.22 -20.26 -1.04
CA ILE A 65 0.24 -21.58 -1.51
C ILE A 65 -0.58 -22.71 -0.91
N ASN A 66 -0.86 -22.65 0.39
CA ASN A 66 -1.51 -23.74 1.12
C ASN A 66 -3.03 -23.51 1.29
N GLY A 67 -3.56 -22.37 0.86
CA GLY A 67 -4.97 -22.02 1.04
C GLY A 67 -5.38 -21.79 2.49
N THR A 68 -4.43 -21.48 3.38
CA THR A 68 -4.72 -21.17 4.78
C THR A 68 -5.59 -19.92 4.86
N PRO A 69 -6.74 -19.94 5.56
CA PRO A 69 -7.58 -18.76 5.73
C PRO A 69 -6.81 -17.61 6.38
N ALA A 70 -6.81 -16.44 5.73
CA ALA A 70 -6.03 -15.28 6.21
C ALA A 70 -6.42 -14.84 7.63
N GLN A 71 -7.69 -15.04 8.04
CA GLN A 71 -8.16 -14.74 9.40
C GLN A 71 -7.43 -15.52 10.49
N GLN A 72 -6.83 -16.67 10.16
CA GLN A 72 -6.04 -17.49 11.09
C GLN A 72 -4.58 -17.02 11.17
N VAL A 73 -4.15 -16.19 10.23
CA VAL A 73 -2.76 -15.73 10.06
C VAL A 73 -2.59 -14.29 10.51
N ILE A 74 -3.64 -13.48 10.38
CA ILE A 74 -3.63 -12.06 10.78
C ILE A 74 -3.29 -11.93 12.26
N VAL A 75 -2.41 -10.98 12.57
CA VAL A 75 -1.99 -10.61 13.92
C VAL A 75 -2.33 -9.15 14.22
N HIS A 76 -2.60 -8.86 15.50
CA HIS A 76 -2.82 -7.49 15.94
C HIS A 76 -1.48 -6.78 16.14
N THR A 77 -1.43 -5.50 15.81
CA THR A 77 -0.26 -4.65 16.08
C THR A 77 -0.52 -3.73 17.27
N ASP A 78 0.53 -3.13 17.81
CA ASP A 78 0.41 -2.09 18.85
C ASP A 78 -0.17 -0.77 18.31
N ASN A 79 -0.30 -0.62 16.99
CA ASN A 79 -0.90 0.57 16.37
C ASN A 79 -2.42 0.48 16.43
N PRO A 80 -3.12 1.49 16.97
CA PRO A 80 -4.58 1.48 17.06
C PRO A 80 -5.23 1.28 15.68
N GLY A 81 -6.19 0.36 15.59
CA GLY A 81 -6.97 0.12 14.38
C GLY A 81 -6.19 -0.52 13.23
N LEU A 82 -4.98 -1.06 13.49
CA LEU A 82 -4.12 -1.69 12.49
C LEU A 82 -3.83 -3.15 12.83
N ASP A 83 -4.23 -4.04 11.93
CA ASP A 83 -3.82 -5.44 11.91
C ASP A 83 -2.77 -5.68 10.82
N LEU A 84 -2.05 -6.79 10.95
CA LEU A 84 -1.00 -7.22 10.01
C LEU A 84 -1.28 -8.62 9.49
N LEU A 85 -1.22 -8.81 8.17
CA LEU A 85 -1.01 -10.10 7.53
C LEU A 85 0.50 -10.19 7.20
N PRO A 86 1.27 -10.97 7.98
CA PRO A 86 2.73 -10.89 7.94
C PRO A 86 3.32 -11.48 6.67
N GLY A 87 4.48 -10.95 6.26
CA GLY A 87 5.35 -11.51 5.24
C GLY A 87 6.34 -12.51 5.80
N HIS A 88 6.92 -13.32 4.95
CA HIS A 88 8.00 -14.26 5.27
C HIS A 88 8.92 -14.49 4.08
N ILE A 89 10.16 -14.92 4.35
CA ILE A 89 11.15 -15.20 3.30
C ILE A 89 10.68 -16.28 2.30
N ASP A 90 9.80 -17.17 2.71
CA ASP A 90 9.23 -18.23 1.86
C ASP A 90 8.46 -17.69 0.65
N LEU A 91 8.06 -16.40 0.67
CA LEU A 91 7.52 -15.73 -0.52
C LEU A 91 8.45 -15.76 -1.73
N VAL A 92 9.76 -15.97 -1.55
CA VAL A 92 10.68 -16.24 -2.66
C VAL A 92 10.29 -17.52 -3.39
N GLY A 93 9.92 -18.57 -2.64
CA GLY A 93 9.43 -19.83 -3.20
C GLY A 93 8.08 -19.71 -3.88
N ALA A 94 7.21 -18.85 -3.36
CA ALA A 94 5.87 -18.63 -3.90
C ALA A 94 5.87 -18.24 -5.39
N GLU A 95 6.85 -17.44 -5.85
CA GLU A 95 6.94 -17.06 -7.26
C GLU A 95 7.17 -18.29 -8.19
N ILE A 96 7.84 -19.31 -7.69
CA ILE A 96 8.09 -20.55 -8.43
C ILE A 96 6.88 -21.49 -8.32
N GLU A 97 6.36 -21.66 -7.11
CA GLU A 97 5.27 -22.60 -6.82
C GLU A 97 3.95 -22.19 -7.47
N MET A 98 3.68 -20.88 -7.57
CA MET A 98 2.51 -20.36 -8.27
C MET A 98 2.52 -20.59 -9.79
N ILE A 99 3.68 -20.90 -10.42
CA ILE A 99 3.76 -21.03 -11.90
C ILE A 99 2.76 -22.05 -12.43
N ASP A 100 2.60 -23.16 -11.74
CA ASP A 100 1.73 -24.26 -12.16
C ASP A 100 0.33 -24.21 -11.50
N MET A 101 0.06 -23.19 -10.67
CA MET A 101 -1.26 -23.03 -10.04
C MET A 101 -2.30 -22.51 -11.02
N PRO A 102 -3.54 -23.01 -10.96
CA PRO A 102 -4.64 -22.42 -11.72
C PRO A 102 -4.91 -20.99 -11.25
N GLU A 103 -5.18 -20.10 -12.19
CA GLU A 103 -5.43 -18.68 -11.91
C GLU A 103 -4.35 -18.04 -11.03
N ARG A 104 -3.09 -18.35 -11.29
CA ARG A 104 -1.92 -17.97 -10.49
C ARG A 104 -1.81 -16.46 -10.25
N GLU A 105 -2.33 -15.64 -11.13
CA GLU A 105 -2.34 -14.17 -11.01
C GLU A 105 -3.45 -13.66 -10.06
N HIS A 106 -4.38 -14.52 -9.63
CA HIS A 106 -5.55 -14.16 -8.80
C HIS A 106 -5.47 -14.73 -7.37
N GLN A 107 -4.38 -15.38 -6.98
CA GLN A 107 -4.30 -16.05 -5.68
C GLN A 107 -4.44 -15.05 -4.52
N MET A 108 -3.74 -13.90 -4.57
CA MET A 108 -3.86 -12.87 -3.54
C MET A 108 -5.27 -12.26 -3.50
N LYS A 109 -5.92 -12.10 -4.65
CA LYS A 109 -7.32 -11.65 -4.69
C LYS A 109 -8.24 -12.61 -3.93
N LYS A 110 -8.08 -13.92 -4.13
CA LYS A 110 -8.84 -14.95 -3.40
C LYS A 110 -8.62 -14.89 -1.88
N VAL A 111 -7.39 -14.60 -1.45
CA VAL A 111 -7.03 -14.45 -0.03
C VAL A 111 -7.66 -13.21 0.58
N LEU A 112 -7.66 -12.08 -0.14
CA LEU A 112 -8.07 -10.78 0.41
C LEU A 112 -9.58 -10.49 0.25
N GLU A 113 -10.26 -11.07 -0.72
CA GLU A 113 -11.68 -10.82 -0.98
C GLU A 113 -12.58 -11.08 0.25
N PRO A 114 -12.42 -12.19 1.01
CA PRO A 114 -13.21 -12.44 2.22
C PRO A 114 -12.97 -11.42 3.34
N LEU A 115 -11.83 -10.70 3.31
CA LEU A 115 -11.46 -9.73 4.32
C LEU A 115 -12.11 -8.35 4.11
N ARG A 116 -12.67 -8.08 2.92
CA ARG A 116 -13.24 -6.78 2.58
C ARG A 116 -14.39 -6.33 3.48
N GLU A 117 -15.09 -7.26 4.13
CA GLU A 117 -16.18 -6.92 5.06
C GLU A 117 -15.67 -6.57 6.46
N HIS A 118 -14.44 -6.96 6.80
CA HIS A 118 -13.86 -6.78 8.13
C HIS A 118 -13.08 -5.48 8.28
N TYR A 119 -12.58 -4.91 7.18
CA TYR A 119 -11.74 -3.72 7.16
C TYR A 119 -12.37 -2.59 6.35
N ASP A 120 -11.87 -1.36 6.55
CA ASP A 120 -12.19 -0.20 5.73
C ASP A 120 -11.11 0.00 4.66
N PHE A 121 -9.85 -0.34 4.99
CA PHE A 121 -8.70 -0.31 4.08
C PHE A 121 -7.85 -1.57 4.23
N ILE A 122 -7.30 -2.03 3.10
CA ILE A 122 -6.25 -3.05 3.04
C ILE A 122 -5.08 -2.45 2.25
N ILE A 123 -3.93 -2.30 2.89
CA ILE A 123 -2.72 -1.72 2.29
C ILE A 123 -1.74 -2.86 2.03
N ILE A 124 -1.29 -3.02 0.77
CA ILE A 124 -0.34 -4.06 0.39
C ILE A 124 1.04 -3.43 0.18
N ASP A 125 2.03 -3.83 0.98
CA ASP A 125 3.44 -3.49 0.76
C ASP A 125 4.05 -4.45 -0.25
N CYS A 126 4.48 -3.95 -1.41
CA CYS A 126 5.02 -4.77 -2.48
C CYS A 126 6.54 -4.71 -2.54
N SER A 127 7.15 -5.83 -2.92
CA SER A 127 8.57 -5.91 -3.21
C SER A 127 8.97 -4.98 -4.39
N PRO A 128 10.26 -4.65 -4.55
CA PRO A 128 10.71 -3.86 -5.70
C PRO A 128 10.75 -4.63 -7.03
N SER A 129 10.42 -5.92 -7.01
CA SER A 129 10.31 -6.74 -8.24
C SER A 129 8.95 -6.51 -8.92
N LEU A 130 8.88 -6.76 -10.23
CA LEU A 130 7.61 -6.89 -10.97
C LEU A 130 7.30 -8.38 -11.24
N GLY A 131 7.61 -9.24 -10.27
CA GLY A 131 7.34 -10.68 -10.31
C GLY A 131 5.86 -11.02 -10.08
N LEU A 132 5.59 -12.33 -9.99
CA LEU A 132 4.23 -12.84 -9.90
C LEU A 132 3.49 -12.39 -8.63
N VAL A 133 4.20 -12.23 -7.50
CA VAL A 133 3.63 -11.69 -6.26
C VAL A 133 3.14 -10.25 -6.45
N THR A 134 3.94 -9.40 -7.13
CA THR A 134 3.52 -8.01 -7.43
C THR A 134 2.34 -7.98 -8.41
N VAL A 135 2.32 -8.83 -9.44
CA VAL A 135 1.17 -8.96 -10.34
C VAL A 135 -0.07 -9.37 -9.56
N ASN A 136 0.03 -10.31 -8.62
CA ASN A 136 -1.06 -10.71 -7.73
C ASN A 136 -1.56 -9.54 -6.87
N SER A 137 -0.65 -8.73 -6.33
CA SER A 137 -1.00 -7.55 -5.54
C SER A 137 -1.79 -6.53 -6.38
N LEU A 138 -1.36 -6.28 -7.62
CA LEU A 138 -2.06 -5.39 -8.56
C LEU A 138 -3.42 -5.95 -9.00
N THR A 139 -3.51 -7.27 -9.17
CA THR A 139 -4.76 -7.95 -9.55
C THR A 139 -5.81 -7.91 -8.43
N ALA A 140 -5.35 -7.93 -7.17
CA ALA A 140 -6.21 -7.85 -5.99
C ALA A 140 -6.63 -6.43 -5.62
N ALA A 141 -5.85 -5.41 -6.03
CA ALA A 141 -6.04 -4.04 -5.61
C ALA A 141 -7.15 -3.30 -6.38
N ASP A 142 -7.80 -2.35 -5.70
CA ASP A 142 -8.68 -1.38 -6.34
C ASP A 142 -7.88 -0.21 -6.90
N SER A 143 -6.75 0.12 -6.25
CA SER A 143 -5.88 1.19 -6.72
C SER A 143 -4.43 1.03 -6.27
N VAL A 144 -3.56 1.84 -6.89
CA VAL A 144 -2.10 1.81 -6.69
C VAL A 144 -1.59 3.16 -6.25
N ILE A 145 -0.81 3.21 -5.17
CA ILE A 145 0.02 4.37 -4.84
C ILE A 145 1.45 4.08 -5.31
N VAL A 146 2.02 5.04 -6.01
CA VAL A 146 3.39 4.96 -6.53
C VAL A 146 4.28 5.95 -5.79
N PRO A 147 5.07 5.52 -4.78
CA PRO A 147 6.07 6.39 -4.15
C PRO A 147 7.18 6.74 -5.14
N VAL A 148 7.46 8.04 -5.29
CA VAL A 148 8.47 8.59 -6.20
C VAL A 148 9.46 9.41 -5.39
N GLN A 149 10.69 8.92 -5.26
CA GLN A 149 11.75 9.62 -4.55
C GLN A 149 12.20 10.87 -5.34
N CYS A 150 12.30 12.03 -4.66
CA CYS A 150 12.70 13.29 -5.30
C CYS A 150 14.21 13.36 -5.59
N GLU A 151 14.71 12.44 -6.46
CA GLU A 151 16.11 12.33 -6.88
C GLU A 151 16.20 12.14 -8.40
N TYR A 152 17.40 12.30 -8.99
CA TYR A 152 17.66 12.38 -10.43
C TYR A 152 17.04 11.22 -11.26
N PHE A 153 17.08 10.00 -10.77
CA PHE A 153 16.50 8.84 -11.47
C PHE A 153 15.05 8.54 -11.09
N ALA A 154 14.30 9.55 -10.63
CA ALA A 154 12.92 9.36 -10.17
C ALA A 154 12.00 8.79 -11.26
N LEU A 155 12.15 9.22 -12.50
CA LEU A 155 11.27 8.86 -13.62
C LEU A 155 11.75 7.64 -14.42
N GLU A 156 13.01 7.22 -14.25
CA GLU A 156 13.60 6.17 -15.10
C GLU A 156 12.88 4.82 -15.03
N GLY A 157 12.46 4.41 -13.83
CA GLY A 157 11.73 3.13 -13.63
C GLY A 157 10.22 3.25 -13.81
N LEU A 158 9.69 4.48 -13.84
CA LEU A 158 8.25 4.72 -13.80
C LEU A 158 7.54 4.25 -15.07
N GLY A 159 8.16 4.43 -16.23
CA GLY A 159 7.59 3.98 -17.50
C GLY A 159 7.36 2.47 -17.56
N LYS A 160 8.27 1.66 -17.01
CA LYS A 160 8.12 0.19 -16.96
C LYS A 160 6.99 -0.19 -15.99
N LEU A 161 6.91 0.45 -14.82
CA LEU A 161 5.84 0.21 -13.86
C LEU A 161 4.48 0.56 -14.46
N LEU A 162 4.34 1.73 -15.08
CA LEU A 162 3.09 2.15 -15.73
C LEU A 162 2.66 1.20 -16.85
N ASN A 163 3.63 0.69 -17.62
CA ASN A 163 3.34 -0.33 -18.62
C ASN A 163 2.84 -1.64 -17.98
N THR A 164 3.44 -2.07 -16.87
CA THR A 164 2.97 -3.25 -16.12
C THR A 164 1.55 -3.04 -15.59
N ILE A 165 1.26 -1.88 -14.98
CA ILE A 165 -0.10 -1.52 -14.53
C ILE A 165 -1.08 -1.59 -15.70
N LYS A 166 -0.74 -1.03 -16.86
CA LYS A 166 -1.57 -1.09 -18.08
C LYS A 166 -1.83 -2.51 -18.55
N ILE A 167 -0.83 -3.40 -18.50
CA ILE A 167 -1.02 -4.83 -18.85
C ILE A 167 -1.97 -5.49 -17.87
N VAL A 168 -1.84 -5.23 -16.57
CA VAL A 168 -2.76 -5.76 -15.55
C VAL A 168 -4.18 -5.24 -15.78
N GLN A 169 -4.36 -3.95 -16.03
CA GLN A 169 -5.67 -3.36 -16.38
C GLN A 169 -6.31 -4.03 -17.61
N GLN A 170 -5.52 -4.33 -18.63
CA GLN A 170 -6.04 -4.91 -19.86
C GLN A 170 -6.41 -6.40 -19.75
N ARG A 171 -5.74 -7.16 -18.86
CA ARG A 171 -5.82 -8.63 -18.87
C ARG A 171 -6.35 -9.25 -17.60
N LEU A 172 -6.17 -8.61 -16.45
CA LEU A 172 -6.38 -9.22 -15.14
C LEU A 172 -7.34 -8.42 -14.23
N ASN A 173 -7.22 -7.09 -14.22
CA ASN A 173 -8.00 -6.22 -13.36
C ASN A 173 -8.35 -4.90 -14.07
N PRO A 174 -9.43 -4.88 -14.88
CA PRO A 174 -9.82 -3.68 -15.64
C PRO A 174 -10.17 -2.46 -14.77
N ASP A 175 -10.56 -2.69 -13.52
CA ASP A 175 -10.98 -1.64 -12.58
C ASP A 175 -9.82 -1.05 -11.77
N LEU A 176 -8.59 -1.54 -11.96
CA LEU A 176 -7.42 -1.03 -11.25
C LEU A 176 -7.16 0.44 -11.59
N LEU A 177 -7.16 1.30 -10.59
CA LEU A 177 -6.89 2.74 -10.74
C LEU A 177 -5.49 3.11 -10.24
N ILE A 178 -4.96 4.24 -10.71
CA ILE A 178 -3.82 4.89 -10.05
C ILE A 178 -4.40 5.84 -9.01
N GLU A 179 -4.25 5.52 -7.72
CA GLU A 179 -4.66 6.38 -6.60
C GLU A 179 -3.88 7.68 -6.60
N GLY A 180 -2.57 7.57 -6.80
CA GLY A 180 -1.70 8.73 -6.97
C GLY A 180 -0.21 8.40 -6.90
N MET A 181 0.59 9.38 -7.33
CA MET A 181 2.03 9.40 -7.17
C MET A 181 2.39 10.17 -5.92
N LEU A 182 3.10 9.52 -4.99
CA LEU A 182 3.50 10.12 -3.72
C LEU A 182 4.97 10.53 -3.79
N LEU A 183 5.22 11.84 -3.77
CA LEU A 183 6.58 12.37 -3.70
C LEU A 183 7.16 12.11 -2.31
N THR A 184 8.32 11.42 -2.27
CA THR A 184 8.96 10.99 -1.03
C THR A 184 10.37 11.55 -0.89
N MET A 185 10.86 11.58 0.36
CA MET A 185 12.21 12.06 0.71
C MET A 185 12.51 13.47 0.18
N TYR A 186 11.48 14.29 0.07
CA TYR A 186 11.60 15.66 -0.43
C TYR A 186 12.38 16.53 0.56
N ASP A 187 13.34 17.29 0.03
CA ASP A 187 14.06 18.34 0.75
C ASP A 187 13.99 19.63 -0.06
N SER A 188 13.23 20.60 0.44
CA SER A 188 13.00 21.89 -0.23
C SER A 188 14.27 22.72 -0.44
N ARG A 189 15.36 22.43 0.29
CA ARG A 189 16.65 23.12 0.16
C ARG A 189 17.43 22.66 -1.07
N LEU A 190 17.07 21.50 -1.65
CA LEU A 190 17.75 20.91 -2.79
C LEU A 190 17.08 21.34 -4.09
N ARG A 191 17.83 22.07 -4.93
CA ARG A 191 17.35 22.48 -6.25
C ARG A 191 16.87 21.29 -7.11
N LEU A 192 17.61 20.18 -7.06
CA LEU A 192 17.26 18.96 -7.80
C LEU A 192 15.90 18.40 -7.35
N ALA A 193 15.63 18.37 -6.04
CA ALA A 193 14.35 17.87 -5.54
C ALA A 193 13.17 18.72 -6.03
N ASN A 194 13.34 20.04 -6.07
CA ASN A 194 12.32 20.95 -6.62
C ASN A 194 12.10 20.72 -8.12
N GLN A 195 13.16 20.51 -8.90
CA GLN A 195 13.06 20.20 -10.33
C GLN A 195 12.30 18.89 -10.58
N VAL A 196 12.60 17.84 -9.81
CA VAL A 196 11.89 16.55 -9.90
C VAL A 196 10.41 16.70 -9.57
N VAL A 197 10.08 17.48 -8.53
CA VAL A 197 8.67 17.76 -8.17
C VAL A 197 7.94 18.44 -9.32
N GLU A 198 8.53 19.45 -9.93
CA GLU A 198 7.94 20.17 -11.07
C GLU A 198 7.77 19.23 -12.27
N GLU A 199 8.78 18.41 -12.59
CA GLU A 199 8.73 17.46 -13.69
C GLU A 199 7.65 16.40 -13.50
N VAL A 200 7.55 15.80 -12.30
CA VAL A 200 6.50 14.83 -11.98
C VAL A 200 5.12 15.47 -12.06
N LYS A 201 4.94 16.67 -11.50
CA LYS A 201 3.67 17.40 -11.57
C LYS A 201 3.29 17.77 -13.01
N THR A 202 4.26 18.14 -13.85
CA THR A 202 4.01 18.47 -15.27
C THR A 202 3.54 17.24 -16.05
N HIS A 203 4.14 16.07 -15.83
CA HIS A 203 3.80 14.86 -16.57
C HIS A 203 2.56 14.14 -16.06
N PHE A 204 2.30 14.19 -14.74
CA PHE A 204 1.26 13.38 -14.09
C PHE A 204 0.12 14.21 -13.49
N GLN A 205 0.26 15.55 -13.43
CA GLN A 205 -0.79 16.49 -13.06
C GLN A 205 -1.66 16.03 -11.86
N GLN A 206 -2.93 15.74 -12.10
CA GLN A 206 -3.92 15.36 -11.08
C GLN A 206 -3.63 13.99 -10.41
N LEU A 207 -2.70 13.21 -10.95
CA LEU A 207 -2.29 11.95 -10.33
C LEU A 207 -1.25 12.14 -9.21
N VAL A 208 -0.71 13.35 -9.00
CA VAL A 208 0.24 13.62 -7.93
C VAL A 208 -0.52 14.04 -6.68
N PHE A 209 -0.24 13.38 -5.54
CA PHE A 209 -0.80 13.81 -4.26
C PHE A 209 -0.35 15.23 -3.92
N ASP A 210 -1.23 16.01 -3.31
CA ASP A 210 -0.88 17.32 -2.74
C ASP A 210 0.10 17.15 -1.58
N THR A 211 -0.07 16.08 -0.82
CA THR A 211 0.81 15.70 0.28
C THR A 211 2.16 15.21 -0.23
N VAL A 212 3.24 15.76 0.33
CA VAL A 212 4.64 15.37 0.05
C VAL A 212 5.27 14.84 1.33
N ILE A 213 5.95 13.70 1.25
CA ILE A 213 6.70 13.13 2.38
C ILE A 213 8.11 13.72 2.40
N HIS A 214 8.37 14.54 3.39
CA HIS A 214 9.68 15.16 3.55
C HIS A 214 10.71 14.16 4.10
N ARG A 215 11.98 14.38 3.73
CA ARG A 215 13.10 13.66 4.35
C ARG A 215 13.07 13.91 5.86
N ASN A 216 12.99 12.84 6.63
CA ASN A 216 12.85 12.89 8.09
C ASN A 216 13.60 11.70 8.71
N VAL A 217 14.49 11.96 9.66
CA VAL A 217 15.33 10.94 10.32
C VAL A 217 14.47 9.97 11.11
N ALA A 218 13.48 10.47 11.85
CA ALA A 218 12.58 9.65 12.65
C ALA A 218 11.82 8.58 11.84
N LEU A 219 11.52 8.85 10.54
CA LEU A 219 10.94 7.84 9.64
C LEU A 219 11.88 6.66 9.36
N GLY A 220 13.20 6.90 9.38
CA GLY A 220 14.20 5.84 9.24
C GLY A 220 14.46 5.09 10.54
N GLU A 221 14.29 5.75 11.68
CA GLU A 221 14.54 5.17 13.02
C GLU A 221 13.35 4.34 13.52
N ALA A 222 12.12 4.79 13.30
CA ALA A 222 10.90 4.15 13.79
C ALA A 222 10.83 2.62 13.54
N PRO A 223 11.18 2.10 12.33
CA PRO A 223 11.16 0.65 12.09
C PRO A 223 12.16 -0.14 12.95
N SER A 224 13.29 0.45 13.34
CA SER A 224 14.26 -0.20 14.24
C SER A 224 13.71 -0.42 15.65
N HIS A 225 12.65 0.30 16.00
CA HIS A 225 11.90 0.15 17.25
C HIS A 225 10.60 -0.65 17.07
N GLY A 226 10.34 -1.21 15.88
CA GLY A 226 9.12 -1.92 15.55
C GLY A 226 7.87 -1.04 15.64
N LYS A 227 7.98 0.26 15.34
CA LYS A 227 6.91 1.24 15.52
C LYS A 227 6.64 2.02 14.23
N SER A 228 5.37 2.38 14.01
CA SER A 228 5.05 3.43 13.05
C SER A 228 5.56 4.78 13.53
N ILE A 229 5.66 5.75 12.62
CA ILE A 229 6.10 7.11 12.97
C ILE A 229 5.18 7.77 14.00
N ILE A 230 3.88 7.50 13.95
CA ILE A 230 2.92 8.05 14.92
C ILE A 230 3.20 7.50 16.32
N MET A 231 3.54 6.22 16.45
CA MET A 231 3.87 5.59 17.73
C MET A 231 5.28 5.95 18.21
N HIS A 232 6.19 6.27 17.29
CA HIS A 232 7.58 6.60 17.59
C HIS A 232 7.76 8.08 17.94
N ASP A 233 7.25 8.99 17.10
CA ASP A 233 7.28 10.44 17.28
C ASP A 233 6.10 11.11 16.57
N ALA A 234 4.97 11.20 17.29
CA ALA A 234 3.73 11.80 16.79
C ALA A 234 3.88 13.31 16.44
N SER A 235 4.87 13.98 17.00
CA SER A 235 5.15 15.41 16.78
C SER A 235 6.00 15.65 15.53
N SER A 236 6.60 14.62 14.97
CA SER A 236 7.51 14.72 13.83
C SER A 236 6.80 15.21 12.55
N LYS A 237 7.60 15.80 11.67
CA LYS A 237 7.11 16.17 10.32
C LYS A 237 6.66 14.93 9.54
N GLY A 238 7.31 13.79 9.77
CA GLY A 238 6.94 12.50 9.16
C GLY A 238 5.53 12.08 9.56
N ALA A 239 5.20 12.12 10.85
CA ALA A 239 3.86 11.80 11.35
C ALA A 239 2.79 12.73 10.75
N THR A 240 3.06 14.05 10.76
CA THR A 240 2.16 15.03 10.13
C THR A 240 1.94 14.75 8.64
N ASN A 241 3.00 14.41 7.90
CA ASN A 241 2.88 14.13 6.47
C ASN A 241 2.01 12.89 6.21
N TYR A 242 2.21 11.78 6.93
CA TYR A 242 1.39 10.57 6.71
C TYR A 242 -0.06 10.73 7.20
N LEU A 243 -0.31 11.49 8.27
CA LEU A 243 -1.68 11.85 8.65
C LEU A 243 -2.38 12.69 7.58
N ASN A 244 -1.67 13.63 6.94
CA ASN A 244 -2.23 14.42 5.85
C ASN A 244 -2.49 13.55 4.62
N LEU A 245 -1.60 12.63 4.26
CA LEU A 245 -1.81 11.66 3.18
C LEU A 245 -3.06 10.80 3.45
N ALA A 246 -3.20 10.29 4.67
CA ALA A 246 -4.39 9.51 5.05
C ALA A 246 -5.68 10.32 4.91
N ARG A 247 -5.69 11.60 5.33
CA ARG A 247 -6.84 12.49 5.16
C ARG A 247 -7.15 12.76 3.67
N GLU A 248 -6.12 12.99 2.86
CA GLU A 248 -6.26 13.19 1.41
C GLU A 248 -6.87 11.96 0.73
N ILE A 249 -6.43 10.75 1.10
CA ILE A 249 -6.99 9.49 0.62
C ILE A 249 -8.45 9.32 1.08
N LEU A 250 -8.77 9.61 2.33
CA LEU A 250 -10.13 9.54 2.85
C LEU A 250 -11.04 10.51 2.09
N GLN A 251 -10.59 11.73 1.82
CA GLN A 251 -11.36 12.72 1.08
C GLN A 251 -11.60 12.26 -0.37
N LYS A 252 -10.58 11.81 -1.08
CA LYS A 252 -10.72 11.28 -2.44
C LYS A 252 -11.73 10.13 -2.51
N ASN A 253 -11.73 9.25 -1.51
CA ASN A 253 -12.57 8.05 -1.48
C ASN A 253 -13.98 8.30 -0.91
N SER A 254 -14.19 9.33 -0.11
CA SER A 254 -15.54 9.71 0.36
C SER A 254 -16.39 10.37 -0.73
N LEU A 255 -15.77 11.06 -1.67
CA LEU A 255 -16.46 11.63 -2.84
C LEU A 255 -16.94 10.55 -3.83
N THR A 256 -16.42 9.34 -3.77
CA THR A 256 -16.86 8.19 -4.59
C THR A 256 -17.92 7.32 -3.90
N ARG A 257 -18.13 7.46 -2.60
CA ARG A 257 -19.25 6.84 -1.87
C ARG A 257 -20.43 7.79 -1.86
N ILE A 258 -21.35 7.65 -2.81
CA ILE A 258 -22.73 8.15 -2.65
C ILE A 258 -23.30 7.41 -1.45
N PRO A 259 -23.70 8.08 -0.35
CA PRO A 259 -24.30 7.41 0.79
C PRO A 259 -25.53 6.62 0.33
N ASP A 260 -25.67 5.38 0.78
CA ASP A 260 -26.82 4.52 0.46
C ASP A 260 -28.17 5.18 0.83
N ASN A 261 -28.18 6.17 1.71
CA ASN A 261 -29.37 6.99 2.04
C ASN A 261 -29.88 7.85 0.88
N GLU A 262 -29.07 8.27 -0.08
CA GLU A 262 -29.54 9.00 -1.26
C GLU A 262 -30.11 8.07 -2.35
N ARG A 263 -29.74 6.79 -2.35
CA ARG A 263 -30.35 5.80 -3.23
C ARG A 263 -31.78 5.44 -2.84
N MET A 264 -32.11 5.48 -1.53
CA MET A 264 -33.47 5.21 -1.07
C MET A 264 -34.43 6.39 -1.34
N MET A 265 -33.95 7.63 -1.32
CA MET A 265 -34.80 8.81 -1.59
C MET A 265 -35.08 9.02 -3.09
N SER A 266 -34.28 8.48 -4.00
CA SER A 266 -34.49 8.60 -5.45
C SER A 266 -35.49 7.55 -6.01
N VAL A 267 -35.82 6.51 -5.26
CA VAL A 267 -36.83 5.50 -5.62
C VAL A 267 -38.23 5.90 -5.18
N GLU A 268 -38.35 6.64 -4.07
CA GLU A 268 -39.66 7.14 -3.59
C GLU A 268 -40.18 8.40 -4.30
N ALA A 269 -39.36 9.06 -5.11
CA ALA A 269 -39.77 10.25 -5.89
C ALA A 269 -40.22 9.93 -7.33
N SER A 270 -40.34 8.65 -7.69
CA SER A 270 -40.75 8.18 -9.03
C SER A 270 -42.00 7.26 -9.00
N GLU A 271 -42.78 7.30 -7.92
CA GLU A 271 -44.17 6.81 -7.87
C GLU A 271 -45.13 8.06 -7.69
#